data_4eefd9a440017d7d710c98d9c3bf3416
#
_entry.id   4eefd9a440017d7d710c98d9c3bf3416
#
_cell.length_a   1.000
_cell.length_b   1.000
_cell.length_c   1.000
_cell.angle_alpha   90.00
_cell.angle_beta   90.00
_cell.angle_gamma   90.00
#
_symmetry.space_group_name_H-M   'P 1'
#
loop_
_entity.id
_entity.type
_entity.pdbx_description
1 polymer ?
#
loop_
_entity_poly.entity_id
_entity_poly.type
_entity_poly.pdbx_seq_one_letter_code
_entity_poly.pdbx_strand_id
1 'polypeptide(L)'
;MSTRERSKAAEDADRILETAWRIEPVPIPVDPVRIARTLGIAVSVQEFDSNISGAIVKVDGSDPVILLNVADSPNRKRFTCAHEIGHFVARSNEYKDNDYEFVDLRGVLATMGKDPDEIYANEFAACLLMPQSEVTRMIHDGDLPAQMAVKFGVSTEAISYRIKNLGLV
;
A
#
# COMPACT_ATOMS: atom_id res chain seq x y z
N MET A 1 -17.91 -6.27 -23.24
CA MET A 1 -17.18 -6.41 -21.95
C MET A 1 -16.89 -5.01 -21.46
N SER A 2 -17.57 -4.59 -20.39
CA SER A 2 -17.32 -3.26 -19.80
C SER A 2 -15.93 -3.27 -19.16
N THR A 3 -15.00 -2.53 -19.69
CA THR A 3 -13.74 -2.19 -19.03
C THR A 3 -14.13 -1.39 -17.78
N ARG A 4 -14.06 -2.03 -16.62
CA ARG A 4 -14.27 -1.34 -15.35
C ARG A 4 -13.23 -0.23 -15.29
N GLU A 5 -13.70 1.00 -15.23
CA GLU A 5 -12.84 2.18 -15.11
C GLU A 5 -11.89 1.96 -13.92
N ARG A 6 -10.59 2.15 -14.15
CA ARG A 6 -9.59 1.93 -13.09
C ARG A 6 -9.76 3.02 -12.04
N SER A 7 -9.64 2.65 -10.78
CA SER A 7 -9.70 3.62 -9.70
C SER A 7 -8.45 4.49 -9.66
N LYS A 8 -8.59 5.70 -9.12
CA LYS A 8 -7.47 6.62 -8.91
C LYS A 8 -6.34 5.98 -8.08
N ALA A 9 -6.69 5.21 -7.06
CA ALA A 9 -5.71 4.49 -6.24
C ALA A 9 -4.88 3.48 -7.05
N ALA A 10 -5.53 2.74 -7.97
CA ALA A 10 -4.84 1.80 -8.84
C ALA A 10 -3.91 2.48 -9.83
N GLU A 11 -4.34 3.59 -10.43
CA GLU A 11 -3.51 4.38 -11.36
C GLU A 11 -2.29 4.99 -10.64
N ASP A 12 -2.49 5.52 -9.45
CA ASP A 12 -1.41 6.10 -8.64
C ASP A 12 -0.41 5.04 -8.19
N ALA A 13 -0.88 3.84 -7.78
CA ALA A 13 -0.01 2.73 -7.42
C ALA A 13 0.87 2.27 -8.60
N ASP A 14 0.29 2.12 -9.78
CA ASP A 14 1.05 1.74 -10.99
C ASP A 14 2.10 2.79 -11.34
N ARG A 15 1.73 4.07 -11.31
CA ARG A 15 2.68 5.17 -11.57
C ARG A 15 3.85 5.16 -10.58
N ILE A 16 3.59 4.89 -9.29
CA ILE A 16 4.63 4.78 -8.27
C ILE A 16 5.53 3.57 -8.55
N LEU A 17 4.96 2.42 -8.92
CA LEU A 17 5.75 1.24 -9.28
C LEU A 17 6.63 1.51 -10.50
N GLU A 18 6.12 2.12 -11.56
CA GLU A 18 6.88 2.50 -12.75
C GLU A 18 8.03 3.47 -12.40
N THR A 19 7.79 4.40 -11.49
CA THR A 19 8.81 5.35 -11.04
C THR A 19 9.90 4.68 -10.20
N ALA A 20 9.52 3.76 -9.32
CA ALA A 20 10.44 3.08 -8.40
C ALA A 20 11.26 1.98 -9.10
N TRP A 21 10.66 1.31 -10.08
CA TRP A 21 11.31 0.29 -10.90
C TRP A 21 11.18 0.65 -12.38
N ARG A 22 12.23 1.25 -12.91
CA ARG A 22 12.33 1.59 -14.34
C ARG A 22 12.54 0.39 -15.25
N ILE A 23 12.62 -0.80 -14.68
CA ILE A 23 12.90 -2.06 -15.38
C ILE A 23 11.78 -3.03 -15.04
N GLU A 24 11.02 -3.43 -16.03
CA GLU A 24 10.07 -4.53 -15.98
C GLU A 24 10.79 -5.90 -15.98
N PRO A 25 10.29 -6.90 -15.25
CA PRO A 25 9.15 -6.88 -14.35
C PRO A 25 9.48 -6.31 -12.96
N VAL A 26 8.45 -5.79 -12.28
CA VAL A 26 8.55 -5.34 -10.88
C VAL A 26 8.94 -6.52 -10.00
N PRO A 27 9.99 -6.41 -9.15
CA PRO A 27 10.38 -7.49 -8.27
C PRO A 27 9.28 -7.86 -7.27
N ILE A 28 8.98 -9.14 -7.15
CA ILE A 28 8.02 -9.68 -6.20
C ILE A 28 8.77 -10.48 -5.14
N PRO A 29 8.52 -10.22 -3.85
CA PRO A 29 7.54 -9.28 -3.27
C PRO A 29 7.99 -7.81 -3.41
N VAL A 30 7.04 -6.94 -3.73
CA VAL A 30 7.28 -5.49 -3.76
C VAL A 30 7.73 -5.00 -2.38
N ASP A 31 8.82 -4.25 -2.30
CA ASP A 31 9.32 -3.69 -1.05
C ASP A 31 8.78 -2.26 -0.80
N PRO A 32 7.77 -2.10 0.08
CA PRO A 32 7.17 -0.79 0.34
C PRO A 32 8.14 0.18 1.06
N VAL A 33 9.11 -0.33 1.82
CA VAL A 33 10.12 0.52 2.47
C VAL A 33 11.03 1.15 1.43
N ARG A 34 11.43 0.38 0.41
CA ARG A 34 12.20 0.92 -0.71
C ARG A 34 11.41 2.00 -1.46
N ILE A 35 10.11 1.75 -1.71
CA ILE A 35 9.24 2.75 -2.35
C ILE A 35 9.15 4.02 -1.51
N ALA A 36 8.90 3.91 -0.20
CA ALA A 36 8.84 5.05 0.71
C ALA A 36 10.12 5.90 0.60
N ARG A 37 11.29 5.27 0.65
CA ARG A 37 12.58 5.96 0.50
C ARG A 37 12.74 6.66 -0.84
N THR A 38 12.27 6.05 -1.94
CA THR A 38 12.29 6.68 -3.28
C THR A 38 11.42 7.93 -3.32
N LEU A 39 10.36 7.99 -2.51
CA LEU A 39 9.48 9.15 -2.35
C LEU A 39 9.98 10.17 -1.31
N GLY A 40 11.16 9.96 -0.72
CA GLY A 40 11.71 10.84 0.32
C GLY A 40 11.06 10.64 1.69
N ILE A 41 10.42 9.49 1.92
CA ILE A 41 9.76 9.15 3.20
C ILE A 41 10.69 8.27 4.02
N ALA A 42 11.04 8.69 5.23
CA ALA A 42 11.74 7.84 6.18
C ALA A 42 10.79 6.78 6.76
N VAL A 43 11.33 5.61 7.08
CA VAL A 43 10.56 4.53 7.73
C VAL A 43 11.28 4.10 8.99
N SER A 44 10.55 4.08 10.10
CA SER A 44 11.04 3.68 11.41
C SER A 44 10.07 2.71 12.08
N VAL A 45 10.60 1.90 12.99
CA VAL A 45 9.80 0.96 13.80
C VAL A 45 9.73 1.50 15.21
N GLN A 46 8.53 1.56 15.76
CA GLN A 46 8.24 2.11 17.08
C GLN A 46 7.36 1.16 17.89
N GLU A 47 7.35 1.32 19.19
CA GLU A 47 6.39 0.66 20.06
C GLU A 47 5.13 1.52 20.14
N PHE A 48 4.00 0.92 19.76
CA PHE A 48 2.67 1.52 19.87
C PHE A 48 1.75 0.62 20.69
N ASP A 49 0.66 1.18 21.17
CA ASP A 49 -0.44 0.39 21.72
C ASP A 49 -0.94 -0.63 20.69
N SER A 50 -1.48 -1.74 21.17
CA SER A 50 -1.90 -2.88 20.33
C SER A 50 -2.96 -2.55 19.28
N ASN A 51 -3.67 -1.43 19.43
CA ASN A 51 -4.69 -0.95 18.50
C ASN A 51 -4.14 -0.05 17.38
N ILE A 52 -2.85 0.29 17.40
CA ILE A 52 -2.20 1.13 16.39
C ILE A 52 -1.18 0.31 15.62
N SER A 53 -1.36 0.18 14.32
CA SER A 53 -0.42 -0.54 13.44
C SER A 53 0.68 0.35 12.89
N GLY A 54 0.41 1.63 12.72
CA GLY A 54 1.38 2.60 12.24
C GLY A 54 0.79 3.99 12.08
N ALA A 55 1.63 4.87 11.60
CA ALA A 55 1.28 6.26 11.33
C ALA A 55 2.18 6.84 10.25
N ILE A 56 1.70 7.83 9.53
CA ILE A 56 2.56 8.74 8.79
C ILE A 56 2.48 10.13 9.40
N VAL A 57 3.63 10.76 9.59
CA VAL A 57 3.78 12.08 10.19
C VAL A 57 4.60 12.95 9.26
N LYS A 58 4.08 14.13 8.94
CA LYS A 58 4.82 15.18 8.24
C LYS A 58 4.66 16.48 9.05
N VAL A 59 5.79 17.03 9.45
CA VAL A 59 5.89 18.31 10.14
C VAL A 59 6.52 19.31 9.17
N ASP A 60 6.09 20.56 9.25
CA ASP A 60 6.60 21.64 8.40
C ASP A 60 8.14 21.72 8.46
N GLY A 61 8.76 21.86 7.29
CA GLY A 61 10.23 21.92 7.15
C GLY A 61 10.98 20.59 7.37
N SER A 62 10.26 19.47 7.57
CA SER A 62 10.85 18.15 7.77
C SER A 62 10.38 17.13 6.72
N ASP A 63 11.20 16.11 6.47
CA ASP A 63 10.80 14.99 5.64
C ASP A 63 9.70 14.16 6.34
N PRO A 64 8.75 13.59 5.58
CA PRO A 64 7.74 12.73 6.14
C PRO A 64 8.34 11.44 6.71
N VAL A 65 7.74 10.90 7.76
CA VAL A 65 8.17 9.66 8.42
C VAL A 65 7.00 8.71 8.56
N ILE A 66 7.16 7.47 8.09
CA ILE A 66 6.25 6.36 8.40
C ILE A 66 6.78 5.64 9.63
N LEU A 67 5.91 5.47 10.63
CA LEU A 67 6.16 4.74 11.85
C LEU A 67 5.37 3.45 11.83
N LEU A 68 6.02 2.30 12.07
CA LEU A 68 5.40 0.98 12.06
C LEU A 68 5.46 0.36 13.45
N ASN A 69 4.39 -0.32 13.87
CA ASN A 69 4.37 -0.99 15.17
C ASN A 69 5.32 -2.19 15.18
N VAL A 70 6.25 -2.20 16.14
CA VAL A 70 7.21 -3.30 16.30
C VAL A 70 6.53 -4.64 16.54
N ALA A 71 5.38 -4.65 17.23
CA ALA A 71 4.63 -5.85 17.59
C ALA A 71 3.87 -6.50 16.42
N ASP A 72 3.66 -5.78 15.31
CA ASP A 72 2.95 -6.31 14.16
C ASP A 72 3.76 -7.38 13.41
N SER A 73 3.07 -8.33 12.79
CA SER A 73 3.69 -9.33 11.91
C SER A 73 4.37 -8.66 10.68
N PRO A 74 5.36 -9.31 10.05
CA PRO A 74 6.01 -8.79 8.85
C PRO A 74 5.03 -8.40 7.74
N ASN A 75 4.04 -9.26 7.44
CA ASN A 75 3.04 -8.98 6.41
C ASN A 75 2.18 -7.77 6.77
N ARG A 76 1.81 -7.62 8.05
CA ARG A 76 1.04 -6.48 8.52
C ARG A 76 1.84 -5.18 8.43
N LYS A 77 3.13 -5.19 8.82
CA LYS A 77 4.03 -4.03 8.66
C LYS A 77 4.16 -3.61 7.20
N ARG A 78 4.29 -4.58 6.28
CA ARG A 78 4.35 -4.31 4.84
C ARG A 78 3.08 -3.63 4.34
N PHE A 79 1.91 -4.18 4.71
CA PHE A 79 0.63 -3.60 4.30
C PHE A 79 0.43 -2.21 4.92
N THR A 80 0.77 -2.03 6.20
CA THR A 80 0.72 -0.73 6.87
C THR A 80 1.63 0.29 6.18
N CYS A 81 2.88 -0.08 5.88
CA CYS A 81 3.79 0.82 5.15
C CYS A 81 3.22 1.25 3.79
N ALA A 82 2.69 0.32 3.01
CA ALA A 82 2.06 0.63 1.72
C ALA A 82 0.80 1.50 1.87
N HIS A 83 0.01 1.29 2.91
CA HIS A 83 -1.16 2.09 3.24
C HIS A 83 -0.80 3.54 3.58
N GLU A 84 0.22 3.74 4.42
CA GLU A 84 0.70 5.08 4.77
C GLU A 84 1.31 5.82 3.56
N ILE A 85 1.95 5.09 2.63
CA ILE A 85 2.36 5.66 1.34
C ILE A 85 1.12 6.14 0.57
N GLY A 86 0.02 5.38 0.61
CA GLY A 86 -1.25 5.77 -0.02
C GLY A 86 -1.77 7.11 0.52
N HIS A 87 -1.79 7.30 1.83
CA HIS A 87 -2.15 8.59 2.44
C HIS A 87 -1.23 9.72 1.99
N PHE A 88 0.07 9.47 1.96
CA PHE A 88 1.04 10.46 1.47
C PHE A 88 0.77 10.85 0.01
N VAL A 89 0.53 9.88 -0.87
CA VAL A 89 0.26 10.13 -2.29
C VAL A 89 -1.05 10.90 -2.47
N ALA A 90 -2.11 10.54 -1.74
CA ALA A 90 -3.38 11.27 -1.78
C ALA A 90 -3.19 12.74 -1.39
N ARG A 91 -2.50 13.00 -0.28
CA ARG A 91 -2.19 14.36 0.20
C ARG A 91 -1.33 15.13 -0.81
N SER A 92 -0.30 14.51 -1.36
CA SER A 92 0.58 15.14 -2.36
C SER A 92 -0.15 15.49 -3.65
N ASN A 93 -1.20 14.77 -4.00
CA ASN A 93 -2.06 15.11 -5.15
C ASN A 93 -2.99 16.30 -4.87
N GLU A 94 -3.40 16.49 -3.61
CA GLU A 94 -4.29 17.58 -3.20
C GLU A 94 -3.54 18.90 -2.98
N TYR A 95 -2.35 18.83 -2.40
CA TYR A 95 -1.53 20.00 -2.04
C TYR A 95 -0.35 20.13 -2.99
N LYS A 96 -0.35 21.20 -3.80
CA LYS A 96 0.71 21.47 -4.78
C LYS A 96 2.01 21.98 -4.14
N ASP A 97 1.93 22.56 -2.94
CA ASP A 97 3.06 23.05 -2.18
C ASP A 97 3.39 22.06 -1.06
N ASN A 98 4.68 21.81 -0.84
CA ASN A 98 5.16 20.89 0.21
C ASN A 98 4.97 21.40 1.65
N ASP A 99 4.35 22.57 1.83
CA ASP A 99 4.13 23.23 3.11
C ASP A 99 2.80 22.81 3.74
N TYR A 100 2.64 21.52 4.00
CA TYR A 100 1.50 21.00 4.75
C TYR A 100 1.97 20.06 5.85
N GLU A 101 1.29 20.13 6.97
CA GLU A 101 1.49 19.23 8.09
C GLU A 101 0.32 18.25 8.17
N PHE A 102 0.61 17.00 8.48
CA PHE A 102 -0.43 16.02 8.78
C PHE A 102 0.08 14.90 9.66
N VAL A 103 -0.86 14.29 10.37
CA VAL A 103 -0.65 13.06 11.13
C VAL A 103 -1.83 12.14 10.84
N ASP A 104 -1.55 11.00 10.21
CA ASP A 104 -2.52 9.93 10.03
C ASP A 104 -2.13 8.74 10.91
N LEU A 105 -3.06 8.29 11.75
CA LEU A 105 -2.88 7.15 12.65
C LEU A 105 -3.72 5.98 12.18
N ARG A 106 -3.07 4.87 11.84
CA ARG A 106 -3.76 3.63 11.49
C ARG A 106 -4.05 2.81 12.75
N GLY A 107 -5.30 2.86 13.19
CA GLY A 107 -5.82 2.05 14.28
C GLY A 107 -6.84 1.00 13.84
N VAL A 108 -7.38 0.26 14.78
CA VAL A 108 -8.44 -0.74 14.54
C VAL A 108 -9.70 -0.09 13.93
N LEU A 109 -9.97 1.17 14.22
CA LEU A 109 -11.12 1.91 13.69
C LEU A 109 -10.96 2.29 12.22
N ALA A 110 -9.73 2.43 11.71
CA ALA A 110 -9.45 2.70 10.29
C ALA A 110 -9.89 1.56 9.36
N THR A 111 -10.14 0.38 9.90
CA THR A 111 -10.63 -0.79 9.12
C THR A 111 -12.12 -0.74 8.83
N MET A 112 -12.87 0.23 9.35
CA MET A 112 -14.33 0.28 9.22
C MET A 112 -14.84 0.90 7.90
N GLY A 113 -13.97 1.21 6.95
CA GLY A 113 -14.26 1.27 5.51
C GLY A 113 -15.29 2.32 5.03
N LYS A 114 -15.52 3.39 5.80
CA LYS A 114 -16.46 4.45 5.39
C LYS A 114 -15.79 5.77 5.03
N ASP A 115 -14.53 5.95 5.43
CA ASP A 115 -13.75 7.15 5.10
C ASP A 115 -13.16 7.00 3.69
N PRO A 116 -13.43 7.92 2.75
CA PRO A 116 -12.87 7.90 1.41
C PRO A 116 -11.34 7.83 1.38
N ASP A 117 -10.66 8.49 2.31
CA ASP A 117 -9.20 8.49 2.40
C ASP A 117 -8.66 7.11 2.79
N GLU A 118 -9.34 6.45 3.73
CA GLU A 118 -9.03 5.08 4.14
C GLU A 118 -9.29 4.05 3.02
N ILE A 119 -10.41 4.22 2.30
CA ILE A 119 -10.73 3.37 1.14
C ILE A 119 -9.65 3.50 0.08
N TYR A 120 -9.25 4.74 -0.24
CA TYR A 120 -8.19 5.00 -1.19
C TYR A 120 -6.86 4.38 -0.74
N ALA A 121 -6.44 4.61 0.51
CA ALA A 121 -5.16 4.11 1.03
C ALA A 121 -5.11 2.57 1.08
N ASN A 122 -6.23 1.92 1.45
CA ASN A 122 -6.35 0.46 1.43
C ASN A 122 -6.26 -0.10 0.01
N GLU A 123 -6.96 0.51 -0.95
CA GLU A 123 -6.91 0.09 -2.35
C GLU A 123 -5.53 0.34 -2.97
N PHE A 124 -4.93 1.50 -2.70
CA PHE A 124 -3.57 1.81 -3.11
C PHE A 124 -2.58 0.76 -2.61
N ALA A 125 -2.62 0.41 -1.31
CA ALA A 125 -1.75 -0.60 -0.72
C ALA A 125 -1.92 -1.98 -1.37
N ALA A 126 -3.17 -2.38 -1.63
CA ALA A 126 -3.47 -3.64 -2.31
C ALA A 126 -2.93 -3.66 -3.75
N CYS A 127 -3.08 -2.55 -4.49
CA CYS A 127 -2.57 -2.42 -5.86
C CYS A 127 -1.04 -2.41 -5.89
N LEU A 128 -0.42 -1.69 -4.95
CA LEU A 128 1.04 -1.58 -4.85
C LEU A 128 1.71 -2.92 -4.53
N LEU A 129 1.19 -3.65 -3.53
CA LEU A 129 1.79 -4.92 -3.09
C LEU A 129 1.42 -6.10 -3.98
N MET A 130 0.29 -6.03 -4.69
CA MET A 130 -0.24 -7.06 -5.57
C MET A 130 -0.57 -6.49 -6.95
N PRO A 131 0.46 -6.13 -7.76
CA PRO A 131 0.26 -5.59 -9.10
C PRO A 131 -0.63 -6.50 -9.95
N GLN A 132 -1.59 -5.90 -10.67
CA GLN A 132 -2.60 -6.66 -11.43
C GLN A 132 -1.98 -7.62 -12.44
N SER A 133 -0.94 -7.19 -13.16
CA SER A 133 -0.23 -8.02 -14.13
C SER A 133 0.31 -9.32 -13.52
N GLU A 134 0.94 -9.20 -12.33
CA GLU A 134 1.51 -10.33 -11.63
C GLU A 134 0.45 -11.26 -11.04
N VAL A 135 -0.63 -10.69 -10.46
CA VAL A 135 -1.78 -11.49 -9.98
C VAL A 135 -2.39 -12.28 -11.12
N THR A 136 -2.64 -11.63 -12.27
CA THR A 136 -3.20 -12.29 -13.45
C THR A 136 -2.29 -13.39 -13.98
N ARG A 137 -0.98 -13.11 -14.07
CA ARG A 137 0.02 -14.10 -14.50
C ARG A 137 0.03 -15.33 -13.59
N MET A 138 0.09 -15.13 -12.27
CA MET A 138 0.13 -16.25 -11.31
C MET A 138 -1.13 -17.10 -11.34
N ILE A 139 -2.31 -16.50 -11.52
CA ILE A 139 -3.57 -17.26 -11.73
C ILE A 139 -3.50 -18.08 -13.00
N HIS A 140 -3.04 -17.48 -14.10
CA HIS A 140 -2.88 -18.20 -15.38
C HIS A 140 -1.88 -19.37 -15.26
N ASP A 141 -0.83 -19.20 -14.45
CA ASP A 141 0.17 -20.25 -14.17
C ASP A 141 -0.36 -21.34 -13.20
N GLY A 142 -1.57 -21.17 -12.66
CA GLY A 142 -2.23 -22.14 -11.77
C GLY A 142 -1.84 -22.01 -10.30
N ASP A 143 -1.27 -20.89 -9.90
CA ASP A 143 -0.95 -20.65 -8.49
C ASP A 143 -2.22 -20.54 -7.63
N LEU A 144 -2.21 -21.21 -6.49
CA LEU A 144 -3.29 -21.10 -5.50
C LEU A 144 -3.15 -19.82 -4.68
N PRO A 145 -4.26 -19.26 -4.15
CA PRO A 145 -4.21 -18.04 -3.34
C PRO A 145 -3.20 -18.10 -2.18
N ALA A 146 -3.06 -19.24 -1.53
CA ALA A 146 -2.07 -19.42 -0.45
C ALA A 146 -0.62 -19.31 -0.95
N GLN A 147 -0.32 -19.82 -2.13
CA GLN A 147 1.01 -19.71 -2.76
C GLN A 147 1.29 -18.27 -3.19
N MET A 148 0.29 -17.60 -3.77
CA MET A 148 0.38 -16.20 -4.15
C MET A 148 0.60 -15.29 -2.93
N ALA A 149 -0.10 -15.55 -1.82
CA ALA A 149 0.08 -14.83 -0.56
C ALA A 149 1.54 -14.84 -0.08
N VAL A 150 2.19 -16.00 -0.14
CA VAL A 150 3.61 -16.16 0.21
C VAL A 150 4.50 -15.36 -0.75
N LYS A 151 4.27 -15.48 -2.07
CA LYS A 151 5.05 -14.78 -3.10
C LYS A 151 4.96 -13.26 -2.96
N PHE A 152 3.75 -12.72 -2.70
CA PHE A 152 3.54 -11.27 -2.51
C PHE A 152 3.90 -10.76 -1.11
N GLY A 153 4.07 -11.64 -0.12
CA GLY A 153 4.30 -11.25 1.27
C GLY A 153 3.08 -10.56 1.89
N VAL A 154 1.89 -11.11 1.66
CA VAL A 154 0.60 -10.63 2.16
C VAL A 154 -0.18 -11.76 2.83
N SER A 155 -1.32 -11.44 3.46
CA SER A 155 -2.21 -12.48 3.98
C SER A 155 -3.00 -13.18 2.86
N THR A 156 -3.41 -14.42 3.09
CA THR A 156 -4.29 -15.14 2.14
C THR A 156 -5.62 -14.43 1.95
N GLU A 157 -6.11 -13.76 2.98
CA GLU A 157 -7.31 -12.93 2.91
C GLU A 157 -7.11 -11.76 1.95
N ALA A 158 -5.99 -11.04 2.06
CA ALA A 158 -5.69 -9.90 1.19
C ALA A 158 -5.62 -10.29 -0.29
N ILE A 159 -4.94 -11.39 -0.63
CA ILE A 159 -4.87 -11.84 -2.03
C ILE A 159 -6.22 -12.35 -2.53
N SER A 160 -7.03 -13.00 -1.68
CA SER A 160 -8.37 -13.44 -2.05
C SER A 160 -9.30 -12.26 -2.38
N TYR A 161 -9.24 -11.19 -1.57
CA TYR A 161 -9.93 -9.94 -1.88
C TYR A 161 -9.44 -9.30 -3.19
N ARG A 162 -8.14 -9.30 -3.40
CA ARG A 162 -7.55 -8.73 -4.62
C ARG A 162 -8.03 -9.47 -5.87
N ILE A 163 -7.99 -10.79 -5.87
CA ILE A 163 -8.46 -11.65 -6.96
C ILE A 163 -9.94 -11.39 -7.27
N LYS A 164 -10.78 -11.33 -6.23
CA LYS A 164 -12.20 -11.01 -6.35
C LYS A 164 -12.44 -9.62 -6.95
N ASN A 165 -11.72 -8.61 -6.47
CA ASN A 165 -11.86 -7.24 -6.95
C ASN A 165 -11.41 -7.07 -8.41
N LEU A 166 -10.47 -7.89 -8.86
CA LEU A 166 -10.03 -7.93 -10.25
C LEU A 166 -11.00 -8.73 -11.16
N GLY A 167 -11.98 -9.41 -10.59
CA GLY A 167 -12.92 -10.23 -11.35
C GLY A 167 -12.27 -11.46 -12.00
N LEU A 168 -11.24 -12.02 -11.35
CA LEU A 168 -10.47 -13.15 -11.86
C LEU A 168 -10.94 -14.51 -11.31
N VAL A 169 -12.09 -14.56 -10.64
CA VAL A 169 -12.82 -15.76 -10.19
C VAL A 169 -14.23 -15.74 -10.72
#